data_e6eb498cf7a87642ff1b87139782ed2f
#
_entry.id   e6eb498cf7a87642ff1b87139782ed2f
#
_cell.length_a   1.000
_cell.length_b   1.000
_cell.length_c   1.000
_cell.angle_alpha   90.00
_cell.angle_beta   90.00
_cell.angle_gamma   90.00
#
_symmetry.space_group_name_H-M   'P 1'
#
loop_
_entity.id
_entity.type
_entity.pdbx_description
1 polymer ?
#
loop_
_entity_poly.entity_id
_entity_poly.type
_entity_poly.pdbx_seq_one_letter_code
_entity_poly.pdbx_strand_id
1 'polypeptide(L)'
;MEGKTCCVTGHRDIPQKEINKVKAALRREVDLAVKEGFTRFMSGFAEGVDQYFAEIVLEKKKKNPALELIAVIPYQKRLDNLMEKRRTYEMLEACADVVVM
;
A
#
# COMPACT_ATOMS: atom_id res chain seq x y z
N MET A 1 3.50 3.82 22.95
CA MET A 1 2.16 3.51 22.44
C MET A 1 2.25 3.10 20.99
N GLU A 2 1.57 2.05 20.64
CA GLU A 2 1.61 1.58 19.26
C GLU A 2 0.77 2.45 18.34
N GLY A 3 1.21 2.61 17.11
CA GLY A 3 0.47 3.36 16.12
C GLY A 3 -0.77 2.61 15.65
N LYS A 4 -1.72 3.36 15.17
CA LYS A 4 -2.93 2.78 14.59
C LYS A 4 -2.61 2.19 13.22
N THR A 5 -3.37 1.17 12.83
CA THR A 5 -3.21 0.49 11.54
C THR A 5 -4.37 0.84 10.61
N CYS A 6 -4.04 1.14 9.37
CA CYS A 6 -5.00 1.42 8.31
C CYS A 6 -4.80 0.41 7.18
N CYS A 7 -5.89 -0.09 6.61
CA CYS A 7 -5.83 -0.96 5.45
C CYS A 7 -6.82 -0.51 4.40
N VAL A 8 -6.58 -0.92 3.16
CA VAL A 8 -7.45 -0.61 2.05
C VAL A 8 -7.87 -1.88 1.33
N THR A 9 -9.11 -1.90 0.89
CA THR A 9 -9.60 -2.91 -0.05
C THR A 9 -10.18 -2.15 -1.23
N GLY A 10 -9.95 -2.65 -2.44
CA GLY A 10 -10.41 -1.96 -3.63
C GLY A 10 -10.51 -2.86 -4.83
N HIS A 11 -10.99 -2.30 -5.91
CA HIS A 11 -11.19 -3.03 -7.16
C HIS A 11 -9.88 -3.20 -7.92
N ARG A 12 -9.75 -4.34 -8.58
CA ARG A 12 -8.57 -4.62 -9.41
C ARG A 12 -8.62 -3.85 -10.72
N ASP A 13 -9.80 -3.76 -11.31
CA ASP A 13 -9.98 -3.14 -12.62
C ASP A 13 -10.49 -1.72 -12.46
N ILE A 14 -9.61 -0.77 -12.69
CA ILE A 14 -9.94 0.64 -12.65
C ILE A 14 -9.85 1.19 -14.06
N PRO A 15 -10.92 1.80 -14.60
CA PRO A 15 -10.86 2.42 -15.91
C PRO A 15 -9.71 3.44 -15.97
N GLN A 16 -8.99 3.45 -17.07
CA GLN A 16 -7.83 4.32 -17.26
C GLN A 16 -8.14 5.78 -16.91
N LYS A 17 -9.30 6.27 -17.30
CA LYS A 17 -9.72 7.65 -17.05
C LYS A 17 -10.03 7.95 -15.58
N GLU A 18 -10.22 6.92 -14.76
CA GLU A 18 -10.54 7.08 -13.34
C GLU A 18 -9.30 6.95 -12.44
N ILE A 19 -8.18 6.49 -12.98
CA ILE A 19 -6.98 6.21 -12.17
C ILE A 19 -6.51 7.44 -11.40
N ASN A 20 -6.45 8.60 -12.05
CA ASN A 20 -5.98 9.82 -11.39
C ASN A 20 -6.91 10.26 -10.28
N LYS A 21 -8.21 10.09 -10.46
CA LYS A 21 -9.20 10.40 -9.43
C LYS A 21 -9.05 9.46 -8.23
N VAL A 22 -8.84 8.18 -8.49
CA VAL A 22 -8.64 7.18 -7.46
C VAL A 22 -7.38 7.49 -6.67
N LYS A 23 -6.28 7.79 -7.35
CA LYS A 23 -5.02 8.14 -6.70
C LYS A 23 -5.15 9.39 -5.82
N ALA A 24 -5.86 10.41 -6.32
CA ALA A 24 -6.08 11.63 -5.55
C ALA A 24 -6.91 11.35 -4.28
N ALA A 25 -7.94 10.52 -4.41
CA ALA A 25 -8.76 10.13 -3.26
C ALA A 25 -7.94 9.34 -2.25
N LEU A 26 -7.09 8.41 -2.71
CA LEU A 26 -6.22 7.64 -1.82
C LEU A 26 -5.23 8.53 -1.09
N ARG A 27 -4.65 9.52 -1.77
CA ARG A 27 -3.74 10.46 -1.12
C ARG A 27 -4.42 11.22 0.00
N ARG A 28 -5.65 11.68 -0.22
CA ARG A 28 -6.42 12.36 0.82
C ARG A 28 -6.71 11.44 2.00
N GLU A 29 -7.09 10.20 1.73
CA GLU A 29 -7.37 9.24 2.79
C GLU A 29 -6.14 8.92 3.62
N VAL A 30 -4.99 8.74 2.96
CA VAL A 30 -3.73 8.49 3.68
C VAL A 30 -3.34 9.72 4.50
N ASP A 31 -3.45 10.92 3.94
CA ASP A 31 -3.15 12.15 4.67
C ASP A 31 -4.02 12.30 5.91
N LEU A 32 -5.32 12.02 5.79
CA LEU A 32 -6.24 12.07 6.91
C LEU A 32 -5.88 11.04 7.97
N ALA A 33 -5.55 9.81 7.55
CA ALA A 33 -5.15 8.76 8.46
C ALA A 33 -3.89 9.14 9.24
N VAL A 34 -2.89 9.69 8.56
CA VAL A 34 -1.66 10.15 9.19
C VAL A 34 -1.97 11.24 10.22
N LYS A 35 -2.85 12.17 9.86
CA LYS A 35 -3.26 13.26 10.74
C LYS A 35 -3.96 12.74 11.99
N GLU A 36 -4.68 11.63 11.87
CA GLU A 36 -5.39 10.99 12.98
C GLU A 36 -4.49 10.06 13.81
N GLY A 37 -3.24 9.92 13.46
CA GLY A 37 -2.27 9.13 14.20
C GLY A 37 -2.02 7.72 13.68
N PHE A 38 -2.54 7.38 12.50
CA PHE A 38 -2.22 6.10 11.89
C PHE A 38 -0.79 6.10 11.38
N THR A 39 -0.03 5.07 11.72
CA THR A 39 1.36 4.93 11.29
C THR A 39 1.63 3.64 10.52
N ARG A 40 0.76 2.65 10.64
CA ARG A 40 0.89 1.40 9.92
C ARG A 40 -0.18 1.30 8.85
N PHE A 41 0.25 0.93 7.65
CA PHE A 41 -0.64 0.80 6.51
C PHE A 41 -0.44 -0.58 5.91
N MET A 42 -1.53 -1.31 5.72
CA MET A 42 -1.50 -2.68 5.24
C MET A 42 -2.08 -2.75 3.84
N SER A 43 -1.43 -3.49 2.96
CA SER A 43 -1.87 -3.68 1.58
C SER A 43 -1.72 -5.15 1.17
N GLY A 44 -2.73 -5.66 0.47
CA GLY A 44 -2.69 -7.00 -0.11
C GLY A 44 -1.95 -7.07 -1.44
N PHE A 45 -1.51 -5.95 -1.96
CA PHE A 45 -0.78 -5.86 -3.23
C PHE A 45 -1.52 -6.44 -4.43
N ALA A 46 -2.84 -6.51 -4.38
CA ALA A 46 -3.61 -6.81 -5.57
C ALA A 46 -3.46 -5.68 -6.58
N GLU A 47 -3.59 -5.99 -7.85
CA GLU A 47 -3.52 -4.97 -8.89
C GLU A 47 -4.59 -3.90 -8.66
N GLY A 48 -4.30 -2.67 -9.08
CA GLY A 48 -5.22 -1.55 -8.95
C GLY A 48 -5.05 -0.81 -7.64
N VAL A 49 -6.13 -0.64 -6.89
CA VAL A 49 -6.16 0.21 -5.69
C VAL A 49 -5.13 -0.19 -4.65
N ASP A 50 -4.95 -1.48 -4.39
CA ASP A 50 -3.99 -1.94 -3.39
C ASP A 50 -2.57 -1.49 -3.70
N GLN A 51 -2.16 -1.58 -4.96
CA GLN A 51 -0.82 -1.16 -5.36
C GLN A 51 -0.68 0.35 -5.39
N TYR A 52 -1.70 1.07 -5.81
CA TYR A 52 -1.68 2.55 -5.75
C TYR A 52 -1.58 3.03 -4.31
N PHE A 53 -2.31 2.38 -3.41
CA PHE A 53 -2.24 2.69 -1.99
C PHE A 53 -0.82 2.47 -1.45
N ALA A 54 -0.22 1.33 -1.78
CA ALA A 54 1.14 1.02 -1.35
C ALA A 54 2.15 2.06 -1.84
N GLU A 55 2.05 2.48 -3.10
CA GLU A 55 2.90 3.52 -3.67
C GLU A 55 2.77 4.83 -2.90
N ILE A 56 1.53 5.21 -2.60
CA ILE A 56 1.26 6.47 -1.91
C ILE A 56 1.84 6.45 -0.50
N VAL A 57 1.68 5.34 0.22
CA VAL A 57 2.24 5.19 1.56
C VAL A 57 3.77 5.30 1.52
N LEU A 58 4.42 4.64 0.56
CA LEU A 58 5.87 4.72 0.42
C LEU A 58 6.34 6.13 0.04
N GLU A 59 5.56 6.83 -0.78
CA GLU A 59 5.84 8.22 -1.13
C GLU A 59 5.78 9.12 0.11
N LYS A 60 4.75 8.94 0.93
CA LYS A 60 4.59 9.70 2.17
C LYS A 60 5.67 9.35 3.20
N LYS A 61 6.11 8.11 3.22
CA LYS A 61 7.15 7.65 4.14
C LYS A 61 8.47 8.39 3.92
N LYS A 62 8.77 8.83 2.72
CA LYS A 62 9.98 9.60 2.45
C LYS A 62 10.05 10.87 3.26
N LYS A 63 8.89 11.49 3.54
CA LYS A 63 8.80 12.70 4.34
C LYS A 63 8.49 12.41 5.80
N ASN A 64 7.94 11.24 6.09
CA ASN A 64 7.58 10.85 7.44
C ASN A 64 8.06 9.42 7.70
N PRO A 65 9.31 9.24 8.17
CA PRO A 65 9.90 7.91 8.37
C PRO A 65 9.19 7.05 9.42
N ALA A 66 8.30 7.64 10.23
CA ALA A 66 7.53 6.88 11.20
C ALA A 66 6.47 5.99 10.54
N LEU A 67 6.12 6.24 9.28
CA LEU A 67 5.14 5.43 8.58
C LEU A 67 5.72 4.08 8.19
N GLU A 68 4.88 3.04 8.27
CA GLU A 68 5.26 1.69 7.92
C GLU A 68 4.24 1.10 6.95
N LEU A 69 4.72 0.49 5.88
CA LEU A 69 3.88 -0.26 4.95
C LEU A 69 4.09 -1.75 5.21
N ILE A 70 3.01 -2.47 5.37
CA ILE A 70 3.04 -3.92 5.62
C ILE A 70 2.29 -4.61 4.48
N ALA A 71 2.96 -5.51 3.81
CA ALA A 71 2.33 -6.32 2.77
C ALA A 71 1.71 -7.56 3.40
N VAL A 72 0.42 -7.76 3.17
CA VAL A 72 -0.29 -8.95 3.64
C VAL A 72 -0.74 -9.72 2.40
N ILE A 73 0.02 -10.75 2.08
CA ILE A 73 -0.17 -11.52 0.85
C ILE A 73 -0.97 -12.78 1.14
N PRO A 74 -2.08 -13.02 0.43
CA PRO A 74 -2.98 -14.13 0.76
C PRO A 74 -2.38 -15.53 0.56
N TYR A 75 -1.39 -15.69 -0.33
CA TYR A 75 -0.76 -17.00 -0.55
C TYR A 75 0.59 -16.82 -1.25
N GLN A 76 1.46 -17.82 -1.06
CA GLN A 76 2.85 -17.77 -1.52
C GLN A 76 3.01 -17.52 -3.02
N LYS A 77 2.17 -18.15 -3.83
CA LYS A 77 2.27 -17.98 -5.29
C LYS A 77 2.06 -16.54 -5.72
N ARG A 78 1.16 -15.82 -5.04
CA ARG A 78 0.97 -14.41 -5.33
C ARG A 78 2.25 -13.61 -5.01
N LEU A 79 2.89 -13.91 -3.89
CA LEU A 79 4.14 -13.25 -3.54
C LEU A 79 5.19 -13.53 -4.62
N ASP A 80 5.32 -14.77 -5.06
CA ASP A 80 6.27 -15.13 -6.11
C ASP A 80 6.02 -14.35 -7.39
N ASN A 81 4.74 -14.22 -7.79
CA ASN A 81 4.38 -13.47 -8.97
C ASN A 81 4.69 -11.98 -8.84
N LEU A 82 4.45 -11.41 -7.67
CA LEU A 82 4.76 -9.99 -7.42
C LEU A 82 6.26 -9.75 -7.47
N MET A 83 7.06 -10.69 -6.99
CA MET A 83 8.51 -10.56 -6.98
C MET A 83 9.14 -10.66 -8.37
N GLU A 84 8.42 -11.18 -9.35
CA GLU A 84 8.90 -11.24 -10.73
C GLU A 84 8.90 -9.88 -11.41
N LYS A 85 8.09 -8.95 -10.95
CA LYS A 85 8.03 -7.59 -11.50
C LYS A 85 8.90 -6.68 -10.66
N ARG A 86 9.84 -6.00 -11.29
CA ARG A 86 10.78 -5.13 -10.60
C ARG A 86 10.09 -4.10 -9.72
N ARG A 87 9.03 -3.48 -10.23
CA ARG A 87 8.31 -2.44 -9.49
C ARG A 87 7.72 -2.95 -8.18
N THR A 88 7.00 -4.08 -8.25
CA THR A 88 6.40 -4.65 -7.04
C THR A 88 7.45 -5.24 -6.12
N TYR A 89 8.51 -5.82 -6.68
CA TYR A 89 9.64 -6.29 -5.89
C TYR A 89 10.25 -5.17 -5.06
N GLU A 90 10.51 -4.03 -5.68
CA GLU A 90 11.08 -2.88 -4.97
C GLU A 90 10.15 -2.35 -3.88
N MET A 91 8.85 -2.32 -4.15
CA MET A 91 7.87 -1.91 -3.15
C MET A 91 7.84 -2.88 -1.97
N LEU A 92 7.91 -4.18 -2.25
CA LEU A 92 7.93 -5.20 -1.19
C LEU A 92 9.18 -5.09 -0.32
N GLU A 93 10.32 -4.77 -0.93
CA GLU A 93 11.55 -4.57 -0.15
C GLU A 93 11.47 -3.34 0.75
N ALA A 94 10.71 -2.34 0.35
CA ALA A 94 10.52 -1.14 1.15
C ALA A 94 9.51 -1.31 2.30
N CYS A 95 8.78 -2.44 2.32
CA CYS A 95 7.84 -2.73 3.39
C CYS A 95 8.55 -3.01 4.70
N ALA A 96 7.93 -2.58 5.81
CA ALA A 96 8.43 -2.92 7.14
C ALA A 96 8.31 -4.42 7.41
N ASP A 97 7.30 -5.07 6.82
CA ASP A 97 7.10 -6.49 6.95
C ASP A 97 6.32 -7.02 5.75
N VAL A 98 6.52 -8.28 5.43
CA VAL A 98 5.78 -8.99 4.40
C VAL A 98 5.23 -10.26 5.02
N VAL A 99 3.92 -10.34 5.15
CA VAL A 99 3.24 -11.48 5.79
C VAL A 99 2.53 -12.27 4.70
N VAL A 100 2.81 -13.57 4.64
CA VAL A 100 2.11 -14.49 3.74
C VAL A 100 1.17 -15.34 4.59
N MET A 101 -0.09 -15.35 4.22
CA MET A 101 -1.13 -16.04 4.99
C MET A 101 -1.23 -17.50 4.66
#